data_97616b5e45d1ed7ea259a5f237c26283
#
_entry.id   97616b5e45d1ed7ea259a5f237c26283
#
_cell.length_a   1.000
_cell.length_b   1.000
_cell.length_c   1.000
_cell.angle_alpha   90.00
_cell.angle_beta   90.00
_cell.angle_gamma   90.00
#
_symmetry.space_group_name_H-M   'P 1'
#
loop_
_entity.id
_entity.type
_entity.pdbx_description
1 polymer ?
#
loop_
_entity_poly.entity_id
_entity_poly.type
_entity_poly.pdbx_seq_one_letter_code
_entity_poly.pdbx_strand_id
1 'polypeptide(L)'
;MKKQQQLGMNPSTASNRLVKDTLFRLLCDQNLNKCYHCGLSMTRLNFSIEHKKPWLDSDNPVFTFFDQSNIGFSHLNCNVKSGRRPHTSVIPIEIRGPEYDRKYRQKFTAEQLKIKRQQQYLRTEN
;
A
#
# COMPACT_ATOMS: atom_id res chain seq x y z
N MET A 1 -9.52 -20.23 -14.77
CA MET A 1 -10.88 -20.48 -14.28
C MET A 1 -10.95 -21.60 -13.27
N LYS A 2 -10.38 -22.76 -13.59
CA LYS A 2 -10.32 -23.87 -12.63
C LYS A 2 -9.59 -23.49 -11.34
N LYS A 3 -8.46 -22.77 -11.43
CA LYS A 3 -7.69 -22.34 -10.27
C LYS A 3 -8.48 -21.38 -9.37
N GLN A 4 -9.17 -20.43 -9.97
CA GLN A 4 -10.00 -19.47 -9.23
C GLN A 4 -11.16 -20.17 -8.53
N GLN A 5 -11.79 -21.14 -9.18
CA GLN A 5 -12.89 -21.91 -8.58
C GLN A 5 -12.42 -22.72 -7.39
N GLN A 6 -11.26 -23.36 -7.48
CA GLN A 6 -10.72 -24.19 -6.41
C GLN A 6 -10.18 -23.36 -5.24
N LEU A 7 -9.57 -22.21 -5.52
CA LEU A 7 -9.04 -21.31 -4.48
C LEU A 7 -10.12 -20.43 -3.85
N GLY A 8 -11.25 -20.25 -4.53
CA GLY A 8 -12.27 -19.30 -4.10
C GLY A 8 -11.86 -17.84 -4.25
N MET A 9 -10.77 -17.57 -4.98
CA MET A 9 -10.26 -16.23 -5.22
C MET A 9 -9.31 -16.23 -6.42
N ASN A 10 -9.01 -15.04 -6.93
CA ASN A 10 -8.04 -14.87 -8.01
C ASN A 10 -6.67 -15.44 -7.58
N PRO A 11 -5.98 -16.23 -8.45
CA PRO A 11 -4.68 -16.79 -8.11
C PRO A 11 -3.61 -15.77 -7.74
N SER A 12 -3.61 -14.59 -8.36
CA SER A 12 -2.67 -13.51 -8.00
C SER A 12 -2.93 -13.00 -6.58
N THR A 13 -4.18 -12.83 -6.21
CA THR A 13 -4.59 -12.44 -4.85
C THR A 13 -4.18 -13.50 -3.84
N ALA A 14 -4.40 -14.78 -4.17
CA ALA A 14 -4.01 -15.90 -3.32
C ALA A 14 -2.48 -15.94 -3.12
N SER A 15 -1.71 -15.75 -4.18
CA SER A 15 -0.24 -15.73 -4.12
C SER A 15 0.27 -14.59 -3.25
N ASN A 16 -0.28 -13.39 -3.40
CA ASN A 16 0.09 -12.24 -2.58
C ASN A 16 -0.23 -12.47 -1.09
N ARG A 17 -1.39 -13.05 -0.82
CA ARG A 17 -1.79 -13.40 0.53
C ARG A 17 -0.85 -14.46 1.14
N LEU A 18 -0.52 -15.49 0.35
CA LEU A 18 0.41 -16.53 0.79
C LEU A 18 1.77 -15.97 1.15
N VAL A 19 2.31 -15.06 0.33
CA VAL A 19 3.60 -14.41 0.60
C VAL A 19 3.55 -13.63 1.90
N LYS A 20 2.50 -12.85 2.12
CA LYS A 20 2.32 -12.07 3.36
C LYS A 20 2.14 -12.97 4.58
N ASP A 21 1.36 -14.03 4.46
CA ASP A 21 1.15 -14.99 5.54
C ASP A 21 2.46 -15.68 5.92
N THR A 22 3.24 -16.08 4.94
CA THR A 22 4.53 -16.74 5.13
C THR A 22 5.55 -15.78 5.76
N LEU A 23 5.64 -14.56 5.25
CA LEU A 23 6.52 -13.54 5.79
C LEU A 23 6.18 -13.22 7.25
N PHE A 24 4.91 -13.05 7.56
CA PHE A 24 4.48 -12.76 8.93
C PHE A 24 4.81 -13.92 9.87
N ARG A 25 4.61 -15.16 9.44
CA ARG A 25 5.00 -16.34 10.22
C ARG A 25 6.49 -16.34 10.52
N LEU A 26 7.32 -16.06 9.52
CA LEU A 26 8.78 -16.00 9.68
C LEU A 26 9.18 -14.88 10.65
N LEU A 27 8.51 -13.74 10.59
CA LEU A 27 8.76 -12.65 11.53
C LEU A 27 8.40 -13.05 12.96
N CYS A 28 7.28 -13.74 13.15
CA CYS A 28 6.89 -14.26 14.46
C CYS A 28 7.90 -15.26 15.01
N ASP A 29 8.38 -16.17 14.15
CA ASP A 29 9.38 -17.19 14.53
C ASP A 29 10.69 -16.56 15.01
N GLN A 30 11.04 -15.40 14.45
CA GLN A 30 12.24 -14.65 14.83
C GLN A 30 11.96 -13.59 15.90
N ASN A 31 10.74 -13.53 16.41
CA ASN A 31 10.30 -12.51 17.38
C ASN A 31 10.45 -11.07 16.85
N LEU A 32 10.27 -10.91 15.54
CA LEU A 32 10.40 -9.62 14.84
C LEU A 32 9.04 -9.05 14.42
N ASN A 33 7.94 -9.58 14.92
CA ASN A 33 6.59 -9.14 14.59
C ASN A 33 6.17 -7.87 15.35
N LYS A 34 7.07 -6.92 15.44
CA LYS A 34 6.86 -5.67 16.15
C LYS A 34 6.80 -4.50 15.18
N CYS A 35 5.86 -3.59 15.43
CA CYS A 35 5.66 -2.43 14.57
C CYS A 35 6.89 -1.52 14.59
N TYR A 36 7.33 -1.10 13.41
CA TYR A 36 8.44 -0.18 13.22
C TYR A 36 8.18 1.19 13.90
N HIS A 37 6.94 1.63 13.94
CA HIS A 37 6.58 2.94 14.48
C HIS A 37 6.30 2.93 15.98
N CYS A 38 5.49 1.99 16.46
CA CYS A 38 5.06 1.99 17.86
C CYS A 38 5.72 0.91 18.73
N GLY A 39 6.41 -0.04 18.14
CA GLY A 39 7.11 -1.11 18.87
C GLY A 39 6.21 -2.21 19.43
N LEU A 40 4.90 -2.10 19.27
CA LEU A 40 3.97 -3.10 19.76
C LEU A 40 3.86 -4.27 18.79
N SER A 41 3.48 -5.43 19.31
CA SER A 41 3.31 -6.63 18.50
C SER A 41 2.18 -6.46 17.48
N MET A 42 2.42 -6.99 16.27
CA MET A 42 1.44 -7.01 15.21
C MET A 42 0.73 -8.35 15.14
N THR A 43 -0.48 -8.35 14.57
CA THR A 43 -1.20 -9.56 14.15
C THR A 43 -1.16 -9.64 12.63
N ARG A 44 -1.49 -10.82 12.08
CA ARG A 44 -1.52 -10.95 10.61
C ARG A 44 -2.51 -9.97 9.96
N LEU A 45 -3.63 -9.69 10.62
CA LEU A 45 -4.67 -8.82 10.08
C LEU A 45 -4.27 -7.36 10.02
N ASN A 46 -3.46 -6.89 10.96
CA ASN A 46 -3.02 -5.49 11.00
C ASN A 46 -1.58 -5.29 10.49
N PHE A 47 -0.94 -6.37 10.03
CA PHE A 47 0.41 -6.34 9.50
C PHE A 47 0.44 -5.65 8.13
N SER A 48 1.42 -4.77 7.95
CA SER A 48 1.70 -4.14 6.66
C SER A 48 3.19 -4.01 6.41
N ILE A 49 3.54 -3.97 5.14
CA ILE A 49 4.90 -3.73 4.66
C ILE A 49 4.95 -2.30 4.14
N GLU A 50 5.98 -1.55 4.55
CA GLU A 50 6.09 -0.16 4.14
C GLU A 50 7.51 0.18 3.67
N HIS A 51 7.61 1.25 2.88
CA HIS A 51 8.88 1.91 2.59
C HIS A 51 9.11 2.99 3.64
N LYS A 52 10.22 2.93 4.34
CA LYS A 52 10.58 3.93 5.36
C LYS A 52 10.73 5.31 4.76
N LYS A 53 11.37 5.39 3.60
CA LYS A 53 11.47 6.59 2.77
C LYS A 53 10.64 6.40 1.52
N PRO A 54 9.86 7.40 1.10
CA PRO A 54 9.09 7.31 -0.15
C PRO A 54 10.01 7.07 -1.33
N TRP A 55 9.65 6.10 -2.16
CA TRP A 55 10.39 5.83 -3.40
C TRP A 55 9.92 6.71 -4.56
N LEU A 56 8.64 7.10 -4.53
CA LEU A 56 8.08 8.00 -5.54
C LEU A 56 8.78 9.35 -5.45
N ASP A 57 9.23 9.86 -6.58
CA ASP A 57 9.96 11.13 -6.70
C ASP A 57 11.32 11.15 -5.96
N SER A 58 11.85 9.99 -5.60
CA SER A 58 13.22 9.88 -5.09
C SER A 58 14.23 9.98 -6.24
N ASP A 59 15.50 10.20 -5.90
CA ASP A 59 16.58 10.31 -6.89
C ASP A 59 16.73 9.04 -7.73
N ASN A 60 16.50 7.87 -7.12
CA ASN A 60 16.51 6.60 -7.82
C ASN A 60 15.32 5.75 -7.32
N PRO A 61 14.14 5.87 -7.97
CA PRO A 61 12.92 5.19 -7.50
C PRO A 61 13.06 3.67 -7.48
N VAL A 62 13.71 3.07 -8.46
CA VAL A 62 13.89 1.61 -8.53
C VAL A 62 14.75 1.12 -7.37
N PHE A 63 15.87 1.77 -7.13
CA PHE A 63 16.75 1.41 -6.01
C PHE A 63 16.04 1.57 -4.66
N THR A 64 15.38 2.71 -4.47
CA THR A 64 14.67 3.01 -3.20
C THR A 64 13.54 2.02 -2.94
N PHE A 65 12.82 1.63 -4.00
CA PHE A 65 11.73 0.66 -3.89
C PHE A 65 12.22 -0.73 -3.44
N PHE A 66 13.31 -1.21 -4.00
CA PHE A 66 13.83 -2.55 -3.74
C PHE A 66 14.88 -2.62 -2.64
N ASP A 67 15.28 -1.49 -2.08
CA ASP A 67 16.26 -1.45 -1.00
C ASP A 67 15.68 -2.06 0.27
N GLN A 68 16.21 -3.23 0.66
CA GLN A 68 15.73 -3.96 1.83
C GLN A 68 15.93 -3.18 3.13
N SER A 69 16.93 -2.33 3.22
CA SER A 69 17.12 -1.46 4.38
C SER A 69 16.05 -0.39 4.51
N ASN A 70 15.35 -0.10 3.41
CA ASN A 70 14.25 0.86 3.35
C ASN A 70 12.88 0.21 3.62
N ILE A 71 12.82 -1.09 3.85
CA ILE A 71 11.58 -1.81 4.12
C ILE A 71 11.37 -1.92 5.63
N GLY A 72 10.18 -1.55 6.08
CA GLY A 72 9.74 -1.69 7.45
C GLY A 72 8.44 -2.48 7.54
N PHE A 73 8.18 -3.02 8.71
CA PHE A 73 6.95 -3.74 9.02
C PHE A 73 6.22 -2.98 10.12
N SER A 74 4.95 -2.72 9.91
CA SER A 74 4.20 -1.87 10.83
C SER A 74 2.73 -2.26 10.86
N HIS A 75 2.03 -1.78 11.88
CA HIS A 75 0.57 -1.81 11.86
C HIS A 75 0.06 -1.00 10.67
N LEU A 76 -0.97 -1.50 10.02
CA LEU A 76 -1.58 -0.80 8.88
C LEU A 76 -1.95 0.64 9.24
N ASN A 77 -2.52 0.86 10.43
CA ASN A 77 -2.87 2.20 10.91
C ASN A 77 -1.65 3.09 11.11
N CYS A 78 -0.55 2.56 11.65
CA CYS A 78 0.69 3.31 11.82
C CYS A 78 1.32 3.66 10.47
N ASN A 79 1.27 2.73 9.51
CA ASN A 79 1.75 2.95 8.16
C ASN A 79 0.95 4.06 7.46
N VAL A 80 -0.37 4.01 7.55
CA VAL A 80 -1.25 5.04 6.96
C VAL A 80 -0.99 6.41 7.57
N LYS A 81 -0.80 6.49 8.89
CA LYS A 81 -0.48 7.75 9.57
C LYS A 81 0.86 8.33 9.12
N SER A 82 1.89 7.51 8.98
CA SER A 82 3.21 7.97 8.54
C SER A 82 3.23 8.29 7.04
N GLY A 83 2.47 7.55 6.25
CA GLY A 83 2.31 7.79 4.82
C GLY A 83 1.49 9.02 4.50
N ARG A 84 0.74 9.53 5.46
CA ARG A 84 0.19 10.88 5.38
C ARG A 84 1.35 11.84 5.55
N ARG A 85 2.04 12.10 4.45
CA ARG A 85 3.07 13.12 4.42
C ARG A 85 2.51 14.36 5.09
N PRO A 86 3.24 15.01 6.00
CA PRO A 86 2.95 16.40 6.32
C PRO A 86 3.16 17.16 5.02
N HIS A 87 2.17 17.13 4.19
CA HIS A 87 2.18 17.89 2.97
C HIS A 87 2.15 19.34 3.36
N THR A 88 3.23 19.96 3.10
CA THR A 88 3.32 21.40 3.03
C THR A 88 2.25 22.01 2.12
N SER A 89 1.69 21.22 1.24
CA SER A 89 0.56 21.61 0.38
C SER A 89 -0.77 21.04 0.87
N VAL A 90 -0.83 20.56 2.09
CA VAL A 90 -2.04 19.93 2.58
C VAL A 90 -3.05 20.98 2.95
N ILE A 91 -4.01 21.05 2.11
CA ILE A 91 -5.32 21.49 2.52
C ILE A 91 -5.74 20.55 3.65
N PRO A 92 -5.94 21.04 4.87
CA PRO A 92 -6.42 20.23 5.98
C PRO A 92 -7.65 19.43 5.55
N ILE A 93 -7.78 18.20 6.04
CA ILE A 93 -8.91 17.33 5.73
C ILE A 93 -10.25 18.06 5.91
N GLU A 94 -10.30 18.98 6.86
CA GLU A 94 -11.44 19.86 7.12
C GLU A 94 -11.80 20.78 5.95
N ILE A 95 -10.83 21.11 5.11
CA ILE A 95 -11.01 21.96 3.92
C ILE A 95 -11.14 21.12 2.65
N ARG A 96 -10.84 19.81 2.72
CA ARG A 96 -11.10 18.87 1.63
C ARG A 96 -12.59 18.53 1.58
N GLY A 97 -13.37 19.51 1.22
CA GLY A 97 -14.79 19.30 1.01
C GLY A 97 -15.10 18.82 -0.42
N PRO A 98 -16.38 18.67 -0.74
CA PRO A 98 -16.84 18.27 -2.07
C PRO A 98 -16.28 19.13 -3.21
N GLU A 99 -15.89 20.36 -2.93
CA GLU A 99 -15.29 21.27 -3.92
C GLU A 99 -13.89 20.84 -4.34
N TYR A 100 -13.08 20.31 -3.41
CA TYR A 100 -11.75 19.79 -3.73
C TYR A 100 -11.85 18.58 -4.65
N ASP A 101 -12.76 17.67 -4.34
CA ASP A 101 -13.00 16.49 -5.16
C ASP A 101 -13.53 16.86 -6.55
N ARG A 102 -14.39 17.88 -6.65
CA ARG A 102 -14.85 18.41 -7.92
C ARG A 102 -13.71 18.98 -8.75
N LYS A 103 -12.85 19.81 -8.16
CA LYS A 103 -11.68 20.37 -8.84
C LYS A 103 -10.71 19.29 -9.30
N TYR A 104 -10.49 18.27 -8.48
CA TYR A 104 -9.63 17.15 -8.83
C TYR A 104 -10.24 16.34 -9.98
N ARG A 105 -11.52 16.08 -9.95
CA ARG A 105 -12.25 15.36 -11.01
C ARG A 105 -12.31 16.16 -12.31
N GLN A 106 -12.38 17.47 -12.24
CA GLN A 106 -12.41 18.34 -13.42
C GLN A 106 -11.07 18.38 -14.17
N LYS A 107 -9.97 18.00 -13.53
CA LYS A 107 -8.65 17.89 -14.21
C LYS A 107 -8.59 16.73 -15.20
N PHE A 108 -9.52 15.81 -15.14
CA PHE A 108 -9.52 14.63 -15.99
C PHE A 108 -10.87 14.55 -16.72
N THR A 109 -10.79 14.34 -18.04
CA THR A 109 -12.00 14.01 -18.82
C THR A 109 -12.52 12.65 -18.38
N ALA A 110 -13.79 12.37 -18.64
CA ALA A 110 -14.38 11.05 -18.34
C ALA A 110 -13.59 9.91 -19.01
N GLU A 111 -13.05 10.19 -20.19
CA GLU A 111 -12.23 9.24 -20.95
C GLU A 111 -10.88 8.98 -20.27
N GLN A 112 -10.21 10.02 -19.78
CA GLN A 112 -8.96 9.90 -19.03
C GLN A 112 -9.16 9.12 -17.72
N LEU A 113 -10.25 9.35 -17.02
CA LEU A 113 -10.60 8.59 -15.82
C LEU A 113 -10.85 7.12 -16.13
N LYS A 114 -11.49 6.82 -17.25
CA LYS A 114 -11.72 5.46 -17.72
C LYS A 114 -10.41 4.74 -18.02
N ILE A 115 -9.48 5.41 -18.70
CA ILE A 115 -8.15 4.88 -18.98
C ILE A 115 -7.38 4.61 -17.68
N LYS A 116 -7.40 5.55 -16.73
CA LYS A 116 -6.75 5.36 -15.43
C LYS A 116 -7.32 4.17 -14.66
N ARG A 117 -8.63 3.99 -14.68
CA ARG A 117 -9.28 2.83 -14.04
C ARG A 117 -8.87 1.52 -14.70
N GLN A 118 -8.79 1.48 -16.02
CA GLN A 118 -8.32 0.31 -16.75
C GLN A 118 -6.87 -0.02 -16.44
N GLN A 119 -6.01 0.98 -16.39
CA GLN A 119 -4.59 0.80 -16.04
C GLN A 119 -4.43 0.29 -14.60
N GLN A 120 -5.23 0.82 -13.68
CA GLN A 120 -5.23 0.36 -12.29
C GLN A 120 -5.71 -1.09 -12.19
N TYR A 121 -6.75 -1.45 -12.94
CA TYR A 121 -7.26 -2.81 -13.01
C TYR A 121 -6.22 -3.80 -13.55
N LEU A 122 -5.52 -3.42 -14.62
CA LEU A 122 -4.45 -4.23 -15.20
C LEU A 122 -3.26 -4.40 -14.25
N ARG A 123 -2.94 -3.40 -13.44
CA ARG A 123 -1.89 -3.49 -12.42
C ARG A 123 -2.26 -4.43 -11.28
N THR A 124 -3.53 -4.55 -10.94
CA THR A 124 -3.99 -5.44 -9.89
C THR A 124 -4.13 -6.88 -10.34
N GLU A 125 -4.23 -7.14 -11.65
CA GLU A 125 -4.29 -8.48 -12.23
C GLU A 125 -2.92 -9.14 -12.43
N ASN A 126 -1.86 -8.37 -12.46
CA ASN A 126 -0.50 -8.88 -12.67
C ASN A 126 0.18 -9.25 -11.35
#